data_0aaeefc0b393d90479ffdf376c507190
#
_entry.id   0aaeefc0b393d90479ffdf376c507190
#
_cell.length_a   1.000
_cell.length_b   1.000
_cell.length_c   1.000
_cell.angle_alpha   90.00
_cell.angle_beta   90.00
_cell.angle_gamma   90.00
#
_symmetry.space_group_name_H-M   'P 1'
#
loop_
_entity.id
_entity.type
_entity.pdbx_description
1 polymer ?
#
loop_
_entity_poly.entity_id
_entity_poly.type
_entity_poly.pdbx_seq_one_letter_code
_entity_poly.pdbx_strand_id
1 'polypeptide(L)'
;EDGELLAGWLSAMRGSQVRLFVPQKGDKHALMQMARRDVIEMMKVLDQRAASGRERIEAVQRELEKFFGTLVTIEHARQKGDLSKEGRRSGAPRSWRIESYDISNISGVDSVGAMVVFENGKPDRKSYRKFKIRTVDGPDDYSSMQEVIYRRFKRAQEGDPGFERRPDLLFIDGGRGHVNAVREVLSAMGEHIVTVGMVKDDRHRTRGLIIDGEELDLKKYPVLYRYVTSIQDEVHRFAIDYHHGLRNKTMQRSVLDEIPGIGQNRKKSLLAAFGSIEGIKNADVSELAAAEGMNRKAAGEGRLFFERRARMTEQPKAADAGGDKRKTAD
;
A
#
# COMPACT_ATOMS: atom_id res chain seq x y z
N GLU A 1 29.49 -32.40 -4.49
CA GLU A 1 29.00 -31.46 -5.55
C GLU A 1 28.61 -30.10 -4.95
N ASP A 2 27.77 -30.04 -3.92
CA ASP A 2 27.35 -28.75 -3.33
C ASP A 2 28.46 -27.97 -2.67
N GLY A 3 29.48 -28.65 -2.12
CA GLY A 3 30.62 -28.02 -1.46
C GLY A 3 31.55 -27.29 -2.44
N GLU A 4 31.71 -27.81 -3.63
CA GLU A 4 32.54 -27.20 -4.68
C GLU A 4 31.86 -25.98 -5.28
N LEU A 5 30.56 -26.06 -5.55
CA LEU A 5 29.74 -24.94 -6.01
C LEU A 5 29.76 -23.78 -4.99
N LEU A 6 29.61 -24.10 -3.72
CA LEU A 6 29.63 -23.12 -2.63
C LEU A 6 31.02 -22.48 -2.47
N ALA A 7 32.10 -23.29 -2.58
CA ALA A 7 33.48 -22.79 -2.53
C ALA A 7 33.78 -21.87 -3.73
N GLY A 8 33.32 -22.21 -4.92
CA GLY A 8 33.42 -21.39 -6.13
C GLY A 8 32.72 -20.04 -5.98
N TRP A 9 31.48 -20.05 -5.50
CA TRP A 9 30.69 -18.84 -5.26
C TRP A 9 31.33 -17.91 -4.20
N LEU A 10 31.77 -18.49 -3.07
CA LEU A 10 32.46 -17.74 -2.03
C LEU A 10 33.79 -17.16 -2.50
N SER A 11 34.52 -17.90 -3.36
CA SER A 11 35.78 -17.42 -3.95
C SER A 11 35.55 -16.24 -4.89
N ALA A 12 34.48 -16.28 -5.68
CA ALA A 12 34.09 -15.17 -6.56
C ALA A 12 33.71 -13.91 -5.76
N MET A 13 32.93 -14.06 -4.67
CA MET A 13 32.58 -12.94 -3.78
C MET A 13 33.79 -12.32 -3.07
N ARG A 14 34.73 -13.15 -2.64
CA ARG A 14 35.90 -12.69 -1.87
C ARG A 14 37.04 -12.17 -2.73
N GLY A 15 37.04 -12.46 -4.04
CA GLY A 15 38.16 -12.15 -4.95
C GLY A 15 39.40 -12.98 -4.70
N SER A 16 39.35 -14.08 -3.94
CA SER A 16 40.43 -14.99 -3.63
C SER A 16 39.90 -16.40 -3.36
N GLN A 17 40.77 -17.42 -3.59
CA GLN A 17 40.34 -18.83 -3.41
C GLN A 17 39.89 -19.12 -2.00
N VAL A 18 38.67 -19.64 -1.86
CA VAL A 18 38.08 -20.14 -0.62
C VAL A 18 38.03 -21.67 -0.67
N ARG A 19 38.55 -22.31 0.36
CA ARG A 19 38.44 -23.78 0.56
C ARG A 19 37.49 -24.07 1.69
N LEU A 20 36.50 -24.91 1.42
CA LEU A 20 35.59 -25.41 2.47
C LEU A 20 36.19 -26.68 3.06
N PHE A 21 36.25 -26.73 4.37
CA PHE A 21 36.69 -27.87 5.11
C PHE A 21 35.63 -28.31 6.10
N VAL A 22 35.25 -29.59 6.05
CA VAL A 22 34.31 -30.19 6.99
C VAL A 22 35.11 -30.93 8.08
N PRO A 23 35.22 -30.40 9.32
CA PRO A 23 35.97 -31.02 10.38
C PRO A 23 35.32 -32.33 10.83
N GLN A 24 36.11 -33.37 10.95
CA GLN A 24 35.65 -34.72 11.34
C GLN A 24 35.84 -35.03 12.82
N LYS A 25 36.70 -34.29 13.52
CA LYS A 25 37.04 -34.53 14.96
C LYS A 25 37.36 -33.23 15.68
N GLY A 26 37.32 -33.23 17.00
CA GLY A 26 37.72 -32.14 17.89
C GLY A 26 36.67 -31.00 18.00
N ASP A 27 37.06 -29.88 18.61
CA ASP A 27 36.16 -28.76 18.95
C ASP A 27 35.46 -28.15 17.73
N LYS A 28 36.16 -28.08 16.60
CA LYS A 28 35.55 -27.59 15.32
C LYS A 28 34.43 -28.49 14.82
N HIS A 29 34.57 -29.81 15.00
CA HIS A 29 33.51 -30.76 14.67
C HIS A 29 32.32 -30.60 15.65
N ALA A 30 32.59 -30.44 16.95
CA ALA A 30 31.53 -30.20 17.91
C ALA A 30 30.75 -28.91 17.60
N LEU A 31 31.46 -27.83 17.27
CA LEU A 31 30.84 -26.54 16.85
C LEU A 31 29.99 -26.72 15.60
N MET A 32 30.46 -27.46 14.60
CA MET A 32 29.72 -27.75 13.38
C MET A 32 28.46 -28.58 13.67
N GLN A 33 28.52 -29.55 14.61
CA GLN A 33 27.35 -30.32 15.02
C GLN A 33 26.33 -29.47 15.78
N MET A 34 26.75 -28.47 16.56
CA MET A 34 25.86 -27.50 17.18
C MET A 34 25.15 -26.65 16.10
N ALA A 35 25.92 -26.05 15.20
CA ALA A 35 25.36 -25.25 14.11
C ALA A 35 24.38 -26.07 13.24
N ARG A 36 24.69 -27.35 12.98
CA ARG A 36 23.77 -28.23 12.23
C ARG A 36 22.46 -28.46 12.97
N ARG A 37 22.50 -28.65 14.30
CA ARG A 37 21.27 -28.77 15.13
C ARG A 37 20.43 -27.51 15.06
N ASP A 38 21.07 -26.33 15.22
CA ASP A 38 20.40 -25.03 15.20
C ASP A 38 19.72 -24.80 13.82
N VAL A 39 20.40 -25.13 12.72
CA VAL A 39 19.82 -25.05 11.37
C VAL A 39 18.63 -25.97 11.21
N ILE A 40 18.71 -27.23 11.67
CA ILE A 40 17.60 -28.19 11.59
C ILE A 40 16.40 -27.68 12.40
N GLU A 41 16.62 -27.12 13.59
CA GLU A 41 15.56 -26.57 14.43
C GLU A 41 14.94 -25.34 13.78
N MET A 42 15.74 -24.44 13.23
CA MET A 42 15.27 -23.27 12.48
C MET A 42 14.46 -23.69 11.24
N MET A 43 14.90 -24.71 10.50
CA MET A 43 14.14 -25.25 9.36
C MET A 43 12.78 -25.79 9.79
N LYS A 44 12.70 -26.56 10.90
CA LYS A 44 11.43 -27.02 11.45
C LYS A 44 10.47 -25.89 11.78
N VAL A 45 10.96 -24.81 12.40
CA VAL A 45 10.16 -23.62 12.70
C VAL A 45 9.67 -22.94 11.43
N LEU A 46 10.51 -22.82 10.40
CA LEU A 46 10.13 -22.26 9.11
C LEU A 46 9.08 -23.11 8.41
N ASP A 47 9.22 -24.44 8.42
CA ASP A 47 8.25 -25.37 7.83
C ASP A 47 6.91 -25.30 8.55
N GLN A 48 6.89 -25.23 9.88
CA GLN A 48 5.67 -25.05 10.67
C GLN A 48 4.98 -23.72 10.36
N ARG A 49 5.74 -22.64 10.23
CA ARG A 49 5.18 -21.33 9.83
C ARG A 49 4.61 -21.37 8.42
N ALA A 50 5.29 -22.02 7.48
CA ALA A 50 4.83 -22.18 6.11
C ALA A 50 3.56 -23.05 6.03
N ALA A 51 3.48 -24.14 6.81
CA ALA A 51 2.30 -24.98 6.91
C ALA A 51 1.10 -24.20 7.50
N SER A 52 1.30 -23.52 8.62
CA SER A 52 0.26 -22.66 9.23
C SER A 52 -0.20 -21.53 8.29
N GLY A 53 0.72 -20.99 7.48
CA GLY A 53 0.39 -20.01 6.44
C GLY A 53 -0.50 -20.59 5.34
N ARG A 54 -0.20 -21.82 4.86
CA ARG A 54 -1.01 -22.53 3.87
C ARG A 54 -2.41 -22.85 4.39
N GLU A 55 -2.52 -23.43 5.58
CA GLU A 55 -3.81 -23.72 6.23
C GLU A 55 -4.70 -22.48 6.36
N ARG A 56 -4.10 -21.34 6.72
CA ARG A 56 -4.81 -20.07 6.82
C ARG A 56 -5.36 -19.62 5.47
N ILE A 57 -4.57 -19.73 4.41
CA ILE A 57 -5.00 -19.35 3.05
C ILE A 57 -6.11 -20.28 2.57
N GLU A 58 -5.97 -21.59 2.78
CA GLU A 58 -7.01 -22.56 2.42
C GLU A 58 -8.32 -22.32 3.18
N ALA A 59 -8.23 -21.95 4.47
CA ALA A 59 -9.40 -21.57 5.25
C ALA A 59 -10.10 -20.33 4.66
N VAL A 60 -9.34 -19.31 4.25
CA VAL A 60 -9.87 -18.13 3.56
C VAL A 60 -10.55 -18.51 2.24
N GLN A 61 -9.91 -19.33 1.42
CA GLN A 61 -10.47 -19.77 0.14
C GLN A 61 -11.79 -20.54 0.32
N ARG A 62 -11.87 -21.40 1.34
CA ARG A 62 -13.12 -22.10 1.68
C ARG A 62 -14.24 -21.14 2.08
N GLU A 63 -13.94 -20.11 2.88
CA GLU A 63 -14.94 -19.10 3.25
C GLU A 63 -15.36 -18.27 2.04
N LEU A 64 -14.42 -17.84 1.18
CA LEU A 64 -14.75 -17.12 -0.05
C LEU A 64 -15.65 -17.94 -0.97
N GLU A 65 -15.35 -19.22 -1.18
CA GLU A 65 -16.17 -20.12 -2.00
C GLU A 65 -17.56 -20.31 -1.40
N LYS A 66 -17.65 -20.45 -0.08
CA LYS A 66 -18.93 -20.62 0.63
C LYS A 66 -19.84 -19.40 0.47
N PHE A 67 -19.30 -18.17 0.62
CA PHE A 67 -20.11 -16.95 0.61
C PHE A 67 -20.31 -16.37 -0.78
N PHE A 68 -19.33 -16.49 -1.67
CA PHE A 68 -19.32 -15.79 -2.94
C PHE A 68 -19.28 -16.71 -4.16
N GLY A 69 -18.97 -18.00 -4.00
CA GLY A 69 -18.72 -18.92 -5.12
C GLY A 69 -19.89 -19.00 -6.10
N THR A 70 -21.10 -19.07 -5.61
CA THR A 70 -22.33 -19.12 -6.43
C THR A 70 -22.54 -17.79 -7.17
N LEU A 71 -22.44 -16.65 -6.45
CA LEU A 71 -22.61 -15.31 -7.03
C LEU A 71 -21.62 -15.04 -8.14
N VAL A 72 -20.34 -15.33 -7.89
CA VAL A 72 -19.29 -15.16 -8.88
C VAL A 72 -19.49 -16.07 -10.10
N THR A 73 -19.97 -17.28 -9.91
CA THR A 73 -20.27 -18.19 -11.01
C THR A 73 -21.38 -17.63 -11.92
N ILE A 74 -22.43 -17.08 -11.33
CA ILE A 74 -23.53 -16.43 -12.05
C ILE A 74 -23.02 -15.22 -12.84
N GLU A 75 -22.28 -14.33 -12.19
CA GLU A 75 -21.77 -13.13 -12.86
C GLU A 75 -20.78 -13.45 -13.99
N HIS A 76 -19.93 -14.47 -13.81
CA HIS A 76 -19.06 -14.94 -14.88
C HIS A 76 -19.81 -15.56 -16.07
N ALA A 77 -20.94 -16.24 -15.80
CA ALA A 77 -21.80 -16.75 -16.87
C ALA A 77 -22.46 -15.62 -17.65
N ARG A 78 -22.95 -14.59 -16.95
CA ARG A 78 -23.51 -13.36 -17.56
C ARG A 78 -22.47 -12.64 -18.43
N GLN A 79 -21.26 -12.47 -17.92
CA GLN A 79 -20.15 -11.82 -18.65
C GLN A 79 -19.81 -12.54 -19.97
N LYS A 80 -19.96 -13.88 -20.00
CA LYS A 80 -19.70 -14.70 -21.19
C LYS A 80 -20.91 -14.86 -22.10
N GLY A 81 -22.06 -14.38 -21.72
CA GLY A 81 -23.32 -14.58 -22.45
C GLY A 81 -23.79 -16.05 -22.48
N ASP A 82 -23.28 -16.90 -21.58
CA ASP A 82 -23.56 -18.35 -21.52
C ASP A 82 -24.21 -18.72 -20.17
N LEU A 83 -25.51 -18.50 -20.11
CA LEU A 83 -26.30 -18.83 -18.91
C LEU A 83 -26.55 -20.33 -18.73
N SER A 84 -26.23 -21.16 -19.73
CA SER A 84 -26.43 -22.63 -19.64
C SER A 84 -25.49 -23.30 -18.59
N LYS A 85 -24.48 -22.56 -18.15
CA LYS A 85 -23.49 -22.98 -17.12
C LYS A 85 -23.78 -22.43 -15.73
N GLU A 86 -24.92 -21.77 -15.53
CA GLU A 86 -25.33 -21.33 -14.19
C GLU A 86 -25.35 -22.54 -13.25
N GLY A 87 -24.58 -22.46 -12.16
CA GLY A 87 -24.54 -23.48 -11.10
C GLY A 87 -23.61 -24.69 -11.35
N ARG A 88 -22.94 -24.82 -12.49
CA ARG A 88 -21.92 -25.87 -12.65
C ARG A 88 -20.62 -25.48 -11.94
N ARG A 89 -20.39 -26.02 -10.74
CA ARG A 89 -19.09 -25.92 -10.06
C ARG A 89 -18.06 -26.68 -10.89
N SER A 90 -17.02 -26.00 -11.36
CA SER A 90 -15.78 -26.64 -11.78
C SER A 90 -15.21 -27.34 -10.54
N GLY A 91 -14.87 -28.62 -10.62
CA GLY A 91 -14.28 -29.36 -9.49
C GLY A 91 -12.86 -28.89 -9.09
N ALA A 92 -12.28 -27.93 -9.82
CA ALA A 92 -11.00 -27.33 -9.52
C ALA A 92 -11.16 -26.16 -8.53
N PRO A 93 -10.22 -25.96 -7.59
CA PRO A 93 -10.21 -24.79 -6.72
C PRO A 93 -10.18 -23.49 -7.54
N ARG A 94 -11.06 -22.55 -7.21
CA ARG A 94 -11.07 -21.23 -7.86
C ARG A 94 -9.83 -20.43 -7.46
N SER A 95 -9.19 -19.81 -8.45
CA SER A 95 -8.18 -18.79 -8.20
C SER A 95 -8.88 -17.45 -7.97
N TRP A 96 -8.96 -17.04 -6.71
CA TRP A 96 -9.63 -15.80 -6.31
C TRP A 96 -8.77 -14.57 -6.58
N ARG A 97 -9.29 -13.63 -7.37
CA ARG A 97 -8.76 -12.27 -7.50
C ARG A 97 -9.75 -11.27 -6.93
N ILE A 98 -9.32 -10.54 -5.92
CA ILE A 98 -10.12 -9.53 -5.21
C ILE A 98 -9.45 -8.18 -5.41
N GLU A 99 -10.22 -7.19 -5.84
CA GLU A 99 -9.78 -5.79 -5.86
C GLU A 99 -10.54 -5.02 -4.79
N SER A 100 -9.84 -4.26 -3.96
CA SER A 100 -10.48 -3.41 -2.94
C SER A 100 -10.15 -1.95 -3.18
N TYR A 101 -11.16 -1.09 -2.94
CA TYR A 101 -11.13 0.33 -3.26
C TYR A 101 -11.48 1.18 -2.04
N ASP A 102 -10.74 2.27 -1.87
CA ASP A 102 -10.96 3.32 -0.88
C ASP A 102 -10.78 4.69 -1.53
N ILE A 103 -11.64 5.65 -1.20
CA ILE A 103 -11.49 7.05 -1.59
C ILE A 103 -10.97 7.81 -0.37
N SER A 104 -9.89 8.53 -0.57
CA SER A 104 -9.28 9.33 0.47
C SER A 104 -9.17 10.78 0.01
N ASN A 105 -9.79 11.68 0.80
CA ASN A 105 -9.83 13.11 0.52
C ASN A 105 -8.72 13.83 1.30
N ILE A 106 -7.90 14.61 0.60
CA ILE A 106 -6.96 15.53 1.24
C ILE A 106 -7.68 16.85 1.40
N SER A 107 -7.68 17.40 2.61
CA SER A 107 -8.23 18.70 2.96
C SER A 107 -8.05 19.73 1.82
N GLY A 108 -9.02 19.82 0.93
CA GLY A 108 -9.24 20.91 -0.01
C GLY A 108 -8.56 20.86 -1.37
N VAL A 109 -7.74 19.85 -1.76
CA VAL A 109 -7.00 19.98 -3.04
C VAL A 109 -7.05 18.77 -3.97
N ASP A 110 -6.91 17.54 -3.49
CA ASP A 110 -6.86 16.37 -4.39
C ASP A 110 -7.47 15.12 -3.74
N SER A 111 -8.56 14.62 -4.27
CA SER A 111 -9.09 13.29 -3.92
C SER A 111 -8.35 12.20 -4.69
N VAL A 112 -8.08 11.08 -4.03
CA VAL A 112 -7.37 9.92 -4.60
C VAL A 112 -8.11 8.64 -4.29
N GLY A 113 -8.36 7.84 -5.33
CA GLY A 113 -8.79 6.46 -5.19
C GLY A 113 -7.60 5.52 -5.11
N ALA A 114 -7.60 4.67 -4.10
CA ALA A 114 -6.66 3.58 -3.92
C ALA A 114 -7.28 2.26 -4.37
N MET A 115 -6.52 1.45 -5.11
CA MET A 115 -6.88 0.09 -5.49
C MET A 115 -5.80 -0.85 -5.00
N VAL A 116 -6.16 -1.80 -4.14
CA VAL A 116 -5.31 -2.92 -3.75
C VAL A 116 -5.85 -4.22 -4.32
N VAL A 117 -4.96 -5.18 -4.53
CA VAL A 117 -5.29 -6.46 -5.14
C VAL A 117 -4.83 -7.60 -4.25
N PHE A 118 -5.71 -8.59 -4.08
CA PHE A 118 -5.40 -9.85 -3.39
C PHE A 118 -5.63 -11.01 -4.35
N GLU A 119 -4.63 -11.88 -4.45
CA GLU A 119 -4.72 -13.13 -5.22
C GLU A 119 -4.56 -14.32 -4.29
N ASN A 120 -5.53 -15.22 -4.33
CA ASN A 120 -5.54 -16.44 -3.53
C ASN A 120 -5.27 -16.18 -2.03
N GLY A 121 -5.86 -15.12 -1.48
CA GLY A 121 -5.72 -14.77 -0.07
C GLY A 121 -4.46 -13.98 0.29
N LYS A 122 -3.61 -13.63 -0.68
CA LYS A 122 -2.37 -12.85 -0.47
C LYS A 122 -2.40 -11.52 -1.22
N PRO A 123 -1.78 -10.45 -0.67
CA PRO A 123 -1.66 -9.18 -1.37
C PRO A 123 -0.74 -9.29 -2.60
N ASP A 124 -1.22 -8.86 -3.76
CA ASP A 124 -0.44 -8.69 -4.99
C ASP A 124 -0.09 -7.20 -5.17
N ARG A 125 0.97 -6.77 -4.52
CA ARG A 125 1.39 -5.36 -4.51
C ARG A 125 1.80 -4.81 -5.87
N LYS A 126 2.16 -5.67 -6.83
CA LYS A 126 2.51 -5.26 -8.20
C LYS A 126 1.29 -4.73 -8.96
N SER A 127 0.12 -5.22 -8.61
CA SER A 127 -1.16 -4.83 -9.20
C SER A 127 -1.85 -3.65 -8.49
N TYR A 128 -1.27 -3.08 -7.41
CA TYR A 128 -1.83 -1.90 -6.73
C TYR A 128 -1.79 -0.68 -7.63
N ARG A 129 -2.85 0.12 -7.60
CA ARG A 129 -2.95 1.36 -8.41
C ARG A 129 -3.51 2.51 -7.59
N LYS A 130 -3.14 3.72 -7.97
CA LYS A 130 -3.65 4.97 -7.44
C LYS A 130 -4.26 5.79 -8.57
N PHE A 131 -5.43 6.33 -8.32
CA PHE A 131 -6.18 7.13 -9.27
C PHE A 131 -6.37 8.54 -8.69
N LYS A 132 -5.66 9.53 -9.23
CA LYS A 132 -5.99 10.91 -8.94
C LYS A 132 -7.36 11.23 -9.53
N ILE A 133 -8.30 11.71 -8.73
CA ILE A 133 -9.63 12.14 -9.19
C ILE A 133 -9.47 13.41 -10.03
N ARG A 134 -10.22 13.50 -11.12
CA ARG A 134 -10.05 14.56 -12.13
C ARG A 134 -11.36 15.26 -12.51
N THR A 135 -12.49 14.58 -12.41
CA THR A 135 -13.78 15.02 -12.91
C THR A 135 -14.76 15.43 -11.83
N VAL A 136 -14.36 15.22 -10.55
CA VAL A 136 -15.21 15.50 -9.39
C VAL A 136 -14.64 16.70 -8.64
N ASP A 137 -15.44 17.74 -8.49
CA ASP A 137 -15.10 18.93 -7.71
C ASP A 137 -15.66 18.78 -6.27
N GLY A 138 -14.77 18.94 -5.29
CA GLY A 138 -15.14 18.84 -3.88
C GLY A 138 -15.16 17.42 -3.31
N PRO A 139 -15.64 17.26 -2.06
CA PRO A 139 -15.65 15.98 -1.35
C PRO A 139 -16.90 15.15 -1.69
N ASP A 140 -16.93 14.56 -2.86
CA ASP A 140 -17.96 13.61 -3.30
C ASP A 140 -17.34 12.21 -3.50
N ASP A 141 -17.47 11.39 -2.48
CA ASP A 141 -16.88 10.04 -2.45
C ASP A 141 -17.60 9.09 -3.42
N TYR A 142 -18.90 9.29 -3.68
CA TYR A 142 -19.67 8.46 -4.61
C TYR A 142 -19.20 8.68 -6.06
N SER A 143 -19.20 9.92 -6.52
CA SER A 143 -18.74 10.27 -7.87
C SER A 143 -17.25 9.96 -8.04
N SER A 144 -16.44 10.16 -7.02
CA SER A 144 -15.01 9.80 -7.02
C SER A 144 -14.82 8.29 -7.19
N MET A 145 -15.60 7.47 -6.49
CA MET A 145 -15.56 6.01 -6.63
C MET A 145 -16.02 5.58 -8.03
N GLN A 146 -17.06 6.20 -8.57
CA GLN A 146 -17.54 5.95 -9.93
C GLN A 146 -16.45 6.25 -10.97
N GLU A 147 -15.74 7.40 -10.86
CA GLU A 147 -14.61 7.73 -11.74
C GLU A 147 -13.51 6.67 -11.69
N VAL A 148 -13.13 6.21 -10.48
CA VAL A 148 -12.08 5.20 -10.32
C VAL A 148 -12.46 3.89 -11.00
N ILE A 149 -13.67 3.39 -10.74
CA ILE A 149 -14.19 2.15 -11.32
C ILE A 149 -14.29 2.27 -12.85
N TYR A 150 -14.87 3.36 -13.36
CA TYR A 150 -14.93 3.62 -14.78
C TYR A 150 -13.54 3.56 -15.44
N ARG A 151 -12.57 4.28 -14.90
CA ARG A 151 -11.21 4.34 -15.46
C ARG A 151 -10.47 3.01 -15.40
N ARG A 152 -10.71 2.25 -14.34
CA ARG A 152 -10.12 0.90 -14.19
C ARG A 152 -10.64 -0.03 -15.29
N PHE A 153 -11.95 -0.12 -15.47
CA PHE A 153 -12.56 -1.04 -16.43
C PHE A 153 -12.41 -0.57 -17.87
N LYS A 154 -12.43 0.74 -18.12
CA LYS A 154 -12.11 1.32 -19.43
C LYS A 154 -10.71 0.90 -19.90
N ARG A 155 -9.69 0.99 -19.04
CA ARG A 155 -8.35 0.52 -19.36
C ARG A 155 -8.30 -0.99 -19.66
N ALA A 156 -9.07 -1.79 -18.94
CA ALA A 156 -9.16 -3.21 -19.21
C ALA A 156 -9.79 -3.50 -20.59
N GLN A 157 -10.81 -2.73 -20.98
CA GLN A 157 -11.46 -2.84 -22.30
C GLN A 157 -10.55 -2.34 -23.43
N GLU A 158 -9.69 -1.37 -23.15
CA GLU A 158 -8.67 -0.85 -24.08
C GLU A 158 -7.43 -1.76 -24.19
N GLY A 159 -7.38 -2.88 -23.46
CA GLY A 159 -6.30 -3.87 -23.54
C GLY A 159 -5.02 -3.46 -22.78
N ASP A 160 -5.12 -2.57 -21.76
CA ASP A 160 -3.98 -2.22 -20.91
C ASP A 160 -3.52 -3.46 -20.08
N PRO A 161 -2.30 -4.00 -20.29
CA PRO A 161 -1.84 -5.21 -19.61
C PRO A 161 -1.86 -5.11 -18.08
N GLY A 162 -1.75 -3.89 -17.55
CA GLY A 162 -1.83 -3.64 -16.11
C GLY A 162 -3.22 -3.78 -15.52
N PHE A 163 -4.27 -3.86 -16.36
CA PHE A 163 -5.68 -3.91 -15.98
C PHE A 163 -6.49 -5.03 -16.66
N GLU A 164 -5.85 -5.84 -17.51
CA GLU A 164 -6.50 -6.88 -18.32
C GLU A 164 -7.23 -7.92 -17.47
N ARG A 165 -6.61 -8.35 -16.36
CA ARG A 165 -7.22 -9.34 -15.48
C ARG A 165 -8.38 -8.74 -14.69
N ARG A 166 -9.58 -9.30 -14.89
CA ARG A 166 -10.78 -8.90 -14.14
C ARG A 166 -10.82 -9.57 -12.78
N PRO A 167 -11.31 -8.85 -11.74
CA PRO A 167 -11.50 -9.45 -10.42
C PRO A 167 -12.74 -10.34 -10.38
N ASP A 168 -12.74 -11.31 -9.47
CA ASP A 168 -13.92 -12.08 -9.10
C ASP A 168 -14.83 -11.29 -8.14
N LEU A 169 -14.22 -10.48 -7.27
CA LEU A 169 -14.89 -9.66 -6.26
C LEU A 169 -14.33 -8.24 -6.24
N LEU A 170 -15.22 -7.27 -6.09
CA LEU A 170 -14.89 -5.89 -5.71
C LEU A 170 -15.28 -5.66 -4.25
N PHE A 171 -14.32 -5.28 -3.43
CA PHE A 171 -14.58 -4.80 -2.07
C PHE A 171 -14.47 -3.28 -2.03
N ILE A 172 -15.59 -2.64 -1.66
CA ILE A 172 -15.71 -1.18 -1.63
C ILE A 172 -15.73 -0.73 -0.17
N ASP A 173 -14.83 0.18 0.20
CA ASP A 173 -14.87 0.80 1.53
C ASP A 173 -16.05 1.76 1.61
N GLY A 174 -17.18 1.25 2.09
CA GLY A 174 -18.43 1.98 2.16
C GLY A 174 -19.67 1.08 2.23
N GLY A 175 -20.80 1.70 2.55
CA GLY A 175 -22.09 1.04 2.68
C GLY A 175 -22.84 0.87 1.35
N ARG A 176 -24.15 0.65 1.46
CA ARG A 176 -25.07 0.40 0.32
C ARG A 176 -24.98 1.45 -0.79
N GLY A 177 -24.86 2.74 -0.43
CA GLY A 177 -24.76 3.82 -1.43
C GLY A 177 -23.53 3.68 -2.33
N HIS A 178 -22.37 3.39 -1.75
CA HIS A 178 -21.13 3.16 -2.54
C HIS A 178 -21.23 1.93 -3.44
N VAL A 179 -21.80 0.82 -2.92
CA VAL A 179 -22.04 -0.40 -3.72
C VAL A 179 -22.94 -0.12 -4.90
N ASN A 180 -24.04 0.62 -4.70
CA ASN A 180 -24.98 0.97 -5.77
C ASN A 180 -24.31 1.85 -6.82
N ALA A 181 -23.57 2.89 -6.40
CA ALA A 181 -22.85 3.77 -7.31
C ALA A 181 -21.83 2.99 -8.19
N VAL A 182 -21.14 2.02 -7.62
CA VAL A 182 -20.21 1.14 -8.36
C VAL A 182 -20.96 0.23 -9.33
N ARG A 183 -22.07 -0.40 -8.89
CA ARG A 183 -22.90 -1.28 -9.74
C ARG A 183 -23.48 -0.56 -10.95
N GLU A 184 -23.90 0.70 -10.81
CA GLU A 184 -24.37 1.52 -11.91
C GLU A 184 -23.31 1.68 -13.01
N VAL A 185 -22.07 1.99 -12.62
CA VAL A 185 -20.95 2.12 -13.56
C VAL A 185 -20.64 0.80 -14.25
N LEU A 186 -20.54 -0.29 -13.48
CA LEU A 186 -20.27 -1.63 -14.04
C LEU A 186 -21.35 -2.03 -15.04
N SER A 187 -22.63 -1.85 -14.71
CA SER A 187 -23.76 -2.15 -15.57
C SER A 187 -23.69 -1.31 -16.86
N ALA A 188 -23.42 -0.01 -16.78
CA ALA A 188 -23.27 0.86 -17.94
C ALA A 188 -22.10 0.45 -18.86
N MET A 189 -21.08 -0.19 -18.31
CA MET A 189 -19.92 -0.68 -19.06
C MET A 189 -20.07 -2.14 -19.53
N GLY A 190 -21.17 -2.82 -19.20
CA GLY A 190 -21.37 -4.23 -19.52
C GLY A 190 -20.46 -5.17 -18.73
N GLU A 191 -19.99 -4.75 -17.56
CA GLU A 191 -19.17 -5.57 -16.69
C GLU A 191 -20.02 -6.23 -15.58
N HIS A 192 -19.85 -7.55 -15.40
CA HIS A 192 -20.62 -8.35 -14.47
C HIS A 192 -19.69 -8.90 -13.36
N ILE A 193 -19.60 -8.16 -12.25
CA ILE A 193 -18.68 -8.49 -11.16
C ILE A 193 -19.40 -8.33 -9.81
N VAL A 194 -19.25 -9.32 -8.94
CA VAL A 194 -19.79 -9.29 -7.58
C VAL A 194 -19.18 -8.13 -6.81
N THR A 195 -20.01 -7.20 -6.38
CA THR A 195 -19.61 -5.99 -5.64
C THR A 195 -20.12 -6.06 -4.21
N VAL A 196 -19.21 -5.89 -3.26
CA VAL A 196 -19.42 -6.05 -1.82
C VAL A 196 -18.97 -4.78 -1.09
N GLY A 197 -19.83 -4.25 -0.23
CA GLY A 197 -19.51 -3.12 0.64
C GLY A 197 -18.89 -3.58 1.96
N MET A 198 -17.81 -2.94 2.39
CA MET A 198 -17.22 -3.16 3.72
C MET A 198 -17.75 -2.10 4.69
N VAL A 199 -18.55 -2.53 5.68
CA VAL A 199 -19.19 -1.64 6.65
C VAL A 199 -18.35 -1.54 7.92
N LYS A 200 -18.21 -0.31 8.43
CA LYS A 200 -17.52 0.00 9.69
C LYS A 200 -18.53 0.21 10.83
N ASP A 201 -18.10 -0.08 12.04
CA ASP A 201 -18.80 0.32 13.26
C ASP A 201 -18.50 1.79 13.61
N ASP A 202 -19.17 2.33 14.63
CA ASP A 202 -18.98 3.70 15.12
C ASP A 202 -17.55 3.99 15.59
N ARG A 203 -16.72 2.96 15.76
CA ARG A 203 -15.30 3.05 16.09
C ARG A 203 -14.38 2.83 14.88
N HIS A 204 -14.94 2.96 13.67
CA HIS A 204 -14.24 2.76 12.39
C HIS A 204 -13.61 1.38 12.19
N ARG A 205 -14.10 0.34 12.88
CA ARG A 205 -13.63 -1.04 12.71
C ARG A 205 -14.59 -1.80 11.80
N THR A 206 -14.06 -2.72 11.02
CA THR A 206 -14.84 -3.63 10.17
C THR A 206 -15.96 -4.29 11.01
N ARG A 207 -17.20 -4.16 10.59
CA ARG A 207 -18.37 -4.76 11.24
C ARG A 207 -18.97 -5.87 10.38
N GLY A 208 -19.20 -5.57 9.11
CA GLY A 208 -19.95 -6.46 8.25
C GLY A 208 -19.67 -6.22 6.77
N LEU A 209 -20.33 -7.03 5.94
CA LEU A 209 -20.33 -6.88 4.49
C LEU A 209 -21.76 -6.63 3.99
N ILE A 210 -21.90 -5.75 3.00
CA ILE A 210 -23.13 -5.62 2.22
C ILE A 210 -22.98 -6.47 0.96
N ILE A 211 -23.82 -7.50 0.84
CA ILE A 211 -23.90 -8.42 -0.30
C ILE A 211 -25.33 -8.41 -0.80
N ASP A 212 -25.55 -8.05 -2.05
CA ASP A 212 -26.88 -7.94 -2.67
C ASP A 212 -27.92 -7.15 -1.84
N GLY A 213 -27.44 -6.10 -1.17
CA GLY A 213 -28.28 -5.25 -0.32
C GLY A 213 -28.48 -5.75 1.11
N GLU A 214 -28.10 -6.98 1.43
CA GLU A 214 -28.17 -7.55 2.76
C GLU A 214 -26.86 -7.39 3.53
N GLU A 215 -26.93 -7.16 4.84
CA GLU A 215 -25.76 -7.05 5.71
C GLU A 215 -25.41 -8.40 6.34
N LEU A 216 -24.21 -8.89 6.06
CA LEU A 216 -23.61 -10.06 6.69
C LEU A 216 -22.80 -9.61 7.91
N ASP A 217 -23.20 -10.03 9.12
CA ASP A 217 -22.42 -9.81 10.34
C ASP A 217 -21.17 -10.71 10.36
N LEU A 218 -20.01 -10.10 10.16
CA LEU A 218 -18.72 -10.81 10.10
C LEU A 218 -18.27 -11.40 11.43
N LYS A 219 -18.81 -10.95 12.57
CA LYS A 219 -18.45 -11.51 13.90
C LYS A 219 -18.73 -13.00 14.01
N LYS A 220 -19.72 -13.49 13.24
CA LYS A 220 -20.07 -14.92 13.17
C LYS A 220 -19.08 -15.76 12.38
N TYR A 221 -18.15 -15.15 11.64
CA TYR A 221 -17.24 -15.80 10.70
C TYR A 221 -15.79 -15.33 10.92
N PRO A 222 -15.09 -15.81 11.95
CA PRO A 222 -13.80 -15.26 12.38
C PRO A 222 -12.70 -15.29 11.32
N VAL A 223 -12.71 -16.27 10.41
CA VAL A 223 -11.73 -16.38 9.32
C VAL A 223 -11.97 -15.27 8.29
N LEU A 224 -13.23 -15.14 7.84
CA LEU A 224 -13.64 -14.12 6.89
C LEU A 224 -13.46 -12.70 7.48
N TYR A 225 -13.85 -12.52 8.76
CA TYR A 225 -13.66 -11.27 9.49
C TYR A 225 -12.19 -10.80 9.45
N ARG A 226 -11.25 -11.66 9.84
CA ARG A 226 -9.82 -11.32 9.84
C ARG A 226 -9.30 -11.02 8.44
N TYR A 227 -9.77 -11.76 7.45
CA TYR A 227 -9.37 -11.55 6.07
C TYR A 227 -9.89 -10.22 5.52
N VAL A 228 -11.17 -9.92 5.66
CA VAL A 228 -11.77 -8.66 5.23
C VAL A 228 -11.14 -7.46 5.94
N THR A 229 -10.92 -7.57 7.26
CA THR A 229 -10.22 -6.53 8.03
C THR A 229 -8.82 -6.29 7.46
N SER A 230 -8.07 -7.36 7.12
CA SER A 230 -6.74 -7.20 6.54
C SER A 230 -6.75 -6.52 5.16
N ILE A 231 -7.80 -6.73 4.36
CA ILE A 231 -7.99 -6.03 3.07
C ILE A 231 -8.31 -4.56 3.31
N GLN A 232 -9.22 -4.26 4.24
CA GLN A 232 -9.62 -2.90 4.57
C GLN A 232 -8.45 -2.09 5.14
N ASP A 233 -7.67 -2.66 6.05
CA ASP A 233 -6.47 -2.04 6.60
C ASP A 233 -5.42 -1.77 5.51
N GLU A 234 -5.23 -2.70 4.58
CA GLU A 234 -4.23 -2.56 3.51
C GLU A 234 -4.65 -1.50 2.49
N VAL A 235 -5.93 -1.41 2.08
CA VAL A 235 -6.37 -0.37 1.14
C VAL A 235 -6.29 1.01 1.78
N HIS A 236 -6.68 1.13 3.05
CA HIS A 236 -6.58 2.36 3.81
C HIS A 236 -5.13 2.80 4.01
N ARG A 237 -4.24 1.87 4.43
CA ARG A 237 -2.80 2.12 4.53
C ARG A 237 -2.22 2.60 3.21
N PHE A 238 -2.56 1.95 2.09
CA PHE A 238 -2.06 2.31 0.77
C PHE A 238 -2.57 3.69 0.31
N ALA A 239 -3.79 4.08 0.67
CA ALA A 239 -4.32 5.40 0.45
C ALA A 239 -3.54 6.47 1.24
N ILE A 240 -3.31 6.25 2.54
CA ILE A 240 -2.58 7.17 3.43
C ILE A 240 -1.12 7.36 3.00
N ASP A 241 -0.41 6.31 2.61
CA ASP A 241 0.98 6.39 2.15
C ASP A 241 1.15 7.37 0.97
N TYR A 242 0.13 7.52 0.15
CA TYR A 242 0.14 8.51 -0.93
C TYR A 242 0.06 9.94 -0.41
N HIS A 243 -0.79 10.18 0.59
CA HIS A 243 -0.93 11.49 1.21
C HIS A 243 0.37 11.97 1.85
N HIS A 244 1.06 11.07 2.56
CA HIS A 244 2.39 11.37 3.11
C HIS A 244 3.40 11.70 2.02
N GLY A 245 3.40 10.94 0.93
CA GLY A 245 4.26 11.20 -0.23
C GLY A 245 3.98 12.55 -0.92
N LEU A 246 2.71 12.93 -1.07
CA LEU A 246 2.32 14.22 -1.64
C LEU A 246 2.63 15.39 -0.70
N ARG A 247 2.26 15.28 0.58
CA ARG A 247 2.59 16.30 1.60
C ARG A 247 4.08 16.55 1.67
N ASN A 248 4.90 15.49 1.70
CA ASN A 248 6.35 15.63 1.70
C ASN A 248 6.84 16.34 0.44
N LYS A 249 6.33 15.99 -0.75
CA LYS A 249 6.68 16.66 -2.01
C LYS A 249 6.24 18.11 -2.05
N THR A 250 5.03 18.42 -1.57
CA THR A 250 4.49 19.78 -1.52
C THR A 250 5.24 20.61 -0.48
N MET A 251 5.48 20.06 0.72
CA MET A 251 6.24 20.73 1.77
C MET A 251 7.71 20.96 1.34
N GLN A 252 8.34 19.99 0.68
CA GLN A 252 9.68 20.13 0.11
C GLN A 252 9.74 21.25 -0.95
N ARG A 253 8.73 21.34 -1.82
CA ARG A 253 8.64 22.43 -2.80
C ARG A 253 8.43 23.77 -2.12
N SER A 254 7.53 23.87 -1.13
CA SER A 254 7.23 25.09 -0.39
C SER A 254 8.45 25.64 0.35
N VAL A 255 9.22 24.81 1.07
CA VAL A 255 10.41 25.25 1.81
C VAL A 255 11.47 25.84 0.88
N LEU A 256 11.71 25.25 -0.28
CA LEU A 256 12.67 25.79 -1.25
C LEU A 256 12.16 27.05 -1.97
N ASP A 257 10.82 27.29 -2.00
CA ASP A 257 10.23 28.52 -2.56
C ASP A 257 10.50 29.75 -1.67
N GLU A 258 10.74 29.53 -0.38
CA GLU A 258 11.04 30.60 0.58
C GLU A 258 12.50 31.08 0.49
N ILE A 259 13.37 30.37 -0.24
CA ILE A 259 14.80 30.70 -0.34
C ILE A 259 15.02 31.72 -1.46
N PRO A 260 15.52 32.94 -1.15
CA PRO A 260 15.79 33.95 -2.17
C PRO A 260 16.77 33.45 -3.22
N GLY A 261 16.41 33.66 -4.48
CA GLY A 261 17.28 33.27 -5.62
C GLY A 261 17.20 31.79 -6.02
N ILE A 262 16.37 30.97 -5.39
CA ILE A 262 16.13 29.59 -5.79
C ILE A 262 14.79 29.48 -6.52
N GLY A 263 14.80 29.66 -7.83
CA GLY A 263 13.63 29.47 -8.70
C GLY A 263 13.44 27.99 -9.09
N GLN A 264 12.41 27.71 -9.91
CA GLN A 264 11.96 26.36 -10.26
C GLN A 264 13.05 25.44 -10.84
N ASN A 265 13.96 25.97 -11.67
CA ASN A 265 15.04 25.17 -12.27
C ASN A 265 16.08 24.77 -11.20
N ARG A 266 16.52 25.71 -10.37
CA ARG A 266 17.46 25.45 -9.27
C ARG A 266 16.91 24.48 -8.24
N LYS A 267 15.61 24.56 -7.92
CA LYS A 267 14.95 23.57 -7.07
C LYS A 267 15.02 22.16 -7.63
N LYS A 268 14.71 22.01 -8.95
CA LYS A 268 14.76 20.70 -9.61
C LYS A 268 16.17 20.12 -9.55
N SER A 269 17.18 20.95 -9.82
CA SER A 269 18.59 20.54 -9.79
C SER A 269 19.03 20.16 -8.37
N LEU A 270 18.68 20.94 -7.36
CA LEU A 270 18.98 20.62 -5.96
C LEU A 270 18.32 19.31 -5.50
N LEU A 271 17.03 19.11 -5.81
CA LEU A 271 16.34 17.89 -5.46
C LEU A 271 16.86 16.68 -6.24
N ALA A 272 17.32 16.85 -7.47
CA ALA A 272 17.94 15.79 -8.26
C ALA A 272 19.33 15.40 -7.71
N ALA A 273 20.13 16.40 -7.29
CA ALA A 273 21.49 16.17 -6.78
C ALA A 273 21.50 15.59 -5.35
N PHE A 274 20.61 16.06 -4.46
CA PHE A 274 20.63 15.73 -3.03
C PHE A 274 19.46 14.83 -2.57
N GLY A 275 18.50 14.54 -3.43
CA GLY A 275 17.41 13.60 -3.20
C GLY A 275 16.32 14.08 -2.21
N SER A 276 16.65 14.97 -1.26
CA SER A 276 15.72 15.43 -0.21
C SER A 276 16.11 16.81 0.33
N ILE A 277 15.17 17.48 1.03
CA ILE A 277 15.47 18.73 1.78
C ILE A 277 16.53 18.50 2.86
N GLU A 278 16.49 17.35 3.54
CA GLU A 278 17.49 16.97 4.53
C GLU A 278 18.89 16.87 3.91
N GLY A 279 19.00 16.27 2.71
CA GLY A 279 20.26 16.25 1.95
C GLY A 279 20.74 17.65 1.58
N ILE A 280 19.86 18.53 1.12
CA ILE A 280 20.17 19.93 0.81
C ILE A 280 20.58 20.71 2.07
N LYS A 281 19.90 20.50 3.18
CA LYS A 281 20.20 21.13 4.47
C LYS A 281 21.57 20.73 5.02
N ASN A 282 21.99 19.48 4.81
CA ASN A 282 23.25 18.95 5.34
C ASN A 282 24.44 19.21 4.41
N ALA A 283 24.20 19.55 3.14
CA ALA A 283 25.23 19.87 2.17
C ALA A 283 25.92 21.21 2.48
N ASP A 284 27.20 21.30 2.17
CA ASP A 284 27.95 22.54 2.29
C ASP A 284 27.70 23.50 1.10
N VAL A 285 28.16 24.76 1.21
CA VAL A 285 27.97 25.78 0.16
C VAL A 285 28.64 25.39 -1.16
N SER A 286 29.74 24.65 -1.10
CA SER A 286 30.48 24.21 -2.30
C SER A 286 29.74 23.12 -3.03
N GLU A 287 29.20 22.15 -2.28
CA GLU A 287 28.36 21.06 -2.81
C GLU A 287 27.06 21.62 -3.42
N LEU A 288 26.39 22.53 -2.73
CA LEU A 288 25.17 23.18 -3.25
C LEU A 288 25.46 24.00 -4.51
N ALA A 289 26.61 24.67 -4.58
CA ALA A 289 27.01 25.45 -5.76
C ALA A 289 27.39 24.60 -6.97
N ALA A 290 27.76 23.33 -6.75
CA ALA A 290 28.09 22.37 -7.82
C ALA A 290 26.84 21.83 -8.54
N ALA A 291 25.65 21.96 -7.98
CA ALA A 291 24.41 21.52 -8.64
C ALA A 291 24.12 22.39 -9.89
N GLU A 292 23.54 21.75 -10.90
CA GLU A 292 23.25 22.39 -12.20
C GLU A 292 22.43 23.68 -12.04
N GLY A 293 22.88 24.78 -12.65
CA GLY A 293 22.20 26.09 -12.60
C GLY A 293 22.35 26.83 -11.27
N MET A 294 23.03 26.28 -10.27
CA MET A 294 23.36 26.93 -9.02
C MET A 294 24.59 27.83 -9.17
N ASN A 295 24.71 28.78 -8.26
CA ASN A 295 25.92 29.60 -8.11
C ASN A 295 26.21 29.79 -6.62
N ARG A 296 27.40 30.25 -6.30
CA ARG A 296 27.88 30.40 -4.92
C ARG A 296 27.00 31.35 -4.07
N LYS A 297 26.42 32.38 -4.70
CA LYS A 297 25.50 33.32 -4.04
C LYS A 297 24.21 32.63 -3.64
N ALA A 298 23.54 31.92 -4.55
CA ALA A 298 22.30 31.19 -4.26
C ALA A 298 22.51 30.02 -3.29
N ALA A 299 23.68 29.34 -3.37
CA ALA A 299 24.06 28.32 -2.40
C ALA A 299 24.24 28.88 -0.99
N GLY A 300 24.87 30.05 -0.86
CA GLY A 300 25.02 30.77 0.41
C GLY A 300 23.68 31.18 1.01
N GLU A 301 22.77 31.75 0.21
CA GLU A 301 21.42 32.08 0.67
C GLU A 301 20.64 30.83 1.15
N GLY A 302 20.78 29.71 0.43
CA GLY A 302 20.19 28.44 0.83
C GLY A 302 20.71 27.97 2.19
N ARG A 303 22.00 28.01 2.43
CA ARG A 303 22.62 27.64 3.69
C ARG A 303 22.16 28.52 4.85
N LEU A 304 22.21 29.84 4.66
CA LEU A 304 21.77 30.81 5.65
C LEU A 304 20.27 30.66 6.01
N PHE A 305 19.43 30.35 5.03
CA PHE A 305 18.02 30.09 5.25
C PHE A 305 17.81 28.91 6.19
N PHE A 306 18.46 27.77 5.93
CA PHE A 306 18.33 26.59 6.79
C PHE A 306 18.92 26.79 8.18
N GLU A 307 20.00 27.52 8.33
CA GLU A 307 20.59 27.85 9.64
C GLU A 307 19.66 28.76 10.47
N ARG A 308 19.05 29.78 9.86
CA ARG A 308 18.05 30.62 10.53
C ARG A 308 16.85 29.82 10.99
N ARG A 309 16.35 28.93 10.14
CA ARG A 309 15.19 28.08 10.45
C ARG A 309 15.50 27.07 11.56
N ALA A 310 16.69 26.51 11.62
CA ALA A 310 17.13 25.66 12.72
C ALA A 310 17.14 26.40 14.07
N ARG A 311 17.69 27.62 14.12
CA ARG A 311 17.69 28.44 15.32
C ARG A 311 16.30 28.81 15.81
N MET A 312 15.34 29.07 14.90
CA MET A 312 13.95 29.36 15.26
C MET A 312 13.20 28.15 15.83
N THR A 313 13.63 26.94 15.48
CA THR A 313 13.01 25.70 15.98
C THR A 313 13.59 25.28 17.32
N GLU A 314 14.79 25.71 17.66
CA GLU A 314 15.48 25.44 18.94
C GLU A 314 15.10 26.43 20.08
N GLN A 315 14.39 27.53 19.79
CA GLN A 315 13.85 28.38 20.84
C GLN A 315 12.59 27.74 21.43
N PRO A 316 12.61 27.33 22.74
CA PRO A 316 11.39 26.86 23.38
C PRO A 316 10.38 28.00 23.41
N LYS A 317 9.11 27.72 23.18
CA LYS A 317 8.00 28.64 23.49
C LYS A 317 8.10 29.02 24.98
N ALA A 318 8.82 30.08 25.26
CA ALA A 318 8.85 30.66 26.56
C ALA A 318 7.56 31.42 26.78
N ALA A 319 6.82 30.94 27.76
CA ALA A 319 5.94 31.69 28.65
C ALA A 319 4.74 32.43 28.00
N ASP A 320 3.60 31.74 28.02
CA ASP A 320 2.39 32.42 28.44
C ASP A 320 1.99 31.89 29.84
N ALA A 321 2.76 32.33 30.83
CA ALA A 321 2.49 32.20 32.26
C ALA A 321 2.59 33.60 32.88
N GLY A 322 1.53 34.36 32.78
CA GLY A 322 1.41 35.69 33.38
C GLY A 322 -0.04 36.10 33.39
N GLY A 323 -0.72 35.71 34.38
CA GLY A 323 -1.23 36.55 35.45
C GLY A 323 -2.61 37.10 35.19
N ASP A 324 -3.61 36.59 35.87
CA ASP A 324 -4.47 37.49 36.60
C ASP A 324 -5.00 36.83 37.88
N LYS A 325 -4.40 37.22 38.99
CA LYS A 325 -5.01 37.19 40.30
C LYS A 325 -5.66 38.56 40.51
N ARG A 326 -6.95 38.58 40.83
CA ARG A 326 -7.73 39.50 41.67
C ARG A 326 -9.17 39.53 41.19
N LYS A 327 -10.17 39.37 42.00
CA LYS A 327 -10.65 39.72 43.31
C LYS A 327 -12.04 39.11 43.43
N THR A 328 -12.34 38.36 44.46
CA THR A 328 -13.03 38.68 45.72
C THR A 328 -14.35 39.45 45.65
N ALA A 329 -15.33 38.86 46.34
CA ALA A 329 -16.44 39.41 47.10
C ALA A 329 -17.61 39.98 46.30
N ASP A 330 -18.76 39.40 46.41
CA ASP A 330 -19.80 39.45 47.43
C ASP A 330 -20.80 38.29 47.19
#